data_6530aaf76df528f2176c60f346f8c436
#
_entry.id   6530aaf76df528f2176c60f346f8c436
#
_cell.length_a   1.000
_cell.length_b   1.000
_cell.length_c   1.000
_cell.angle_alpha   90.00
_cell.angle_beta   90.00
_cell.angle_gamma   90.00
#
_symmetry.space_group_name_H-M   'P 1'
#
loop_
_entity.id
_entity.type
_entity.pdbx_description
1 polymer ?
#
loop_
_entity_poly.entity_id
_entity_poly.type
_entity_poly.pdbx_seq_one_letter_code
_entity_poly.pdbx_strand_id
1 'polypeptide(L)'
;MRSTIAQLPGSKIRDVANAGLGRPDVLAFWFGESDEVTPAEVRQAAAESLQRGETFYSHNLGMPELREALRTYTAGLHGDPGPDRIAVTSSGVTALMTAMQLLVDAGDEVVVVVPVWPNLPAQPAILGANVVRVPLAPDAAGAWRLDLDRLLAAVTPATRVLLLNAPNNPTGWALTRAEQQALLAHCRRTGTWIVADEVYDRVWFGAGRAAPSFSDISTPDDRLIVVHSFSKSFLMTGWRLGWLLLPAGHLDAVGKLIEFNSSCAPVFVQRGGLQALAMADAFVPPLVARLRAGRDALCPALAALPGVQSATPDGGMYAWFRVPGADDSLAFAKHLVADHGLGLAPGAAFGPEGEGWLRWCFASRDTARLLAGVDRLQRALRL
;
A
#
# COMPACT_ATOMS: atom_id res chain seq x y z
N MET A 1 -10.44 23.98 15.90
CA MET A 1 -10.02 22.85 15.06
C MET A 1 -10.14 23.26 13.59
N ARG A 2 -9.17 22.89 12.75
CA ARG A 2 -9.23 23.17 11.29
C ARG A 2 -10.47 22.48 10.69
N SER A 3 -11.21 23.20 9.82
CA SER A 3 -12.43 22.67 9.17
C SER A 3 -12.14 21.40 8.34
N THR A 4 -11.02 21.40 7.61
CA THR A 4 -10.54 20.25 6.85
C THR A 4 -10.41 18.99 7.72
N ILE A 5 -9.92 19.14 8.96
CA ILE A 5 -9.76 17.99 9.89
C ILE A 5 -11.11 17.56 10.45
N ALA A 6 -12.01 18.51 10.75
CA ALA A 6 -13.34 18.20 11.24
C ALA A 6 -14.19 17.39 10.22
N GLN A 7 -13.92 17.59 8.94
CA GLN A 7 -14.65 16.95 7.83
C GLN A 7 -14.01 15.66 7.35
N LEU A 8 -12.80 15.27 7.85
CA LEU A 8 -12.18 14.01 7.47
C LEU A 8 -13.08 12.83 7.89
N PRO A 9 -13.42 11.92 6.96
CA PRO A 9 -14.19 10.75 7.30
C PRO A 9 -13.39 9.81 8.20
N GLY A 10 -14.05 9.22 9.20
CA GLY A 10 -13.46 8.15 10.00
C GLY A 10 -13.14 6.91 9.17
N SER A 11 -12.24 6.07 9.67
CA SER A 11 -11.86 4.83 8.98
C SER A 11 -13.00 3.81 9.02
N LYS A 12 -13.71 3.62 7.92
CA LYS A 12 -14.76 2.60 7.79
C LYS A 12 -14.23 1.17 7.97
N ILE A 13 -12.95 0.91 7.66
CA ILE A 13 -12.31 -0.39 7.94
C ILE A 13 -12.24 -0.62 9.46
N ARG A 14 -11.81 0.39 10.23
CA ARG A 14 -11.78 0.29 11.70
C ARG A 14 -13.16 0.20 12.31
N ASP A 15 -14.14 0.86 11.72
CA ASP A 15 -15.54 0.80 12.17
C ASP A 15 -16.07 -0.64 12.10
N VAL A 16 -15.82 -1.35 10.99
CA VAL A 16 -16.16 -2.78 10.87
C VAL A 16 -15.31 -3.64 11.80
N ALA A 17 -13.99 -3.39 11.89
CA ALA A 17 -13.10 -4.16 12.75
C ALA A 17 -13.48 -4.02 14.24
N ASN A 18 -13.87 -2.83 14.69
CA ASN A 18 -14.31 -2.60 16.07
C ASN A 18 -15.61 -3.36 16.39
N ALA A 19 -16.49 -3.58 15.41
CA ALA A 19 -17.71 -4.39 15.61
C ALA A 19 -17.38 -5.88 15.88
N GLY A 20 -16.23 -6.36 15.43
CA GLY A 20 -15.76 -7.74 15.67
C GLY A 20 -14.63 -7.87 16.69
N LEU A 21 -14.21 -6.77 17.31
CA LEU A 21 -13.08 -6.77 18.24
C LEU A 21 -13.37 -7.67 19.47
N GLY A 22 -12.42 -8.57 19.78
CA GLY A 22 -12.54 -9.49 20.92
C GLY A 22 -13.46 -10.68 20.69
N ARG A 23 -14.03 -10.85 19.51
CA ARG A 23 -14.87 -12.00 19.13
C ARG A 23 -14.02 -13.13 18.53
N PRO A 24 -13.79 -14.25 19.23
CA PRO A 24 -12.95 -15.36 18.74
C PRO A 24 -13.59 -16.14 17.60
N ASP A 25 -14.91 -16.01 17.42
CA ASP A 25 -15.69 -16.67 16.37
C ASP A 25 -15.58 -15.94 15.03
N VAL A 26 -15.02 -14.71 14.98
CA VAL A 26 -14.90 -13.92 13.76
C VAL A 26 -13.65 -14.30 12.97
N LEU A 27 -13.85 -14.68 11.73
CA LEU A 27 -12.78 -14.78 10.72
C LEU A 27 -12.46 -13.39 10.19
N ALA A 28 -11.41 -12.77 10.73
CA ALA A 28 -11.02 -11.40 10.40
C ALA A 28 -10.08 -11.37 9.20
N PHE A 29 -10.50 -10.66 8.14
CA PHE A 29 -9.74 -10.41 6.90
C PHE A 29 -9.79 -8.92 6.48
N TRP A 30 -10.22 -8.05 7.38
CA TRP A 30 -10.41 -6.60 7.13
C TRP A 30 -9.11 -5.81 7.05
N PHE A 31 -8.04 -6.17 7.79
CA PHE A 31 -6.76 -5.46 7.73
C PHE A 31 -5.86 -5.99 6.61
N GLY A 32 -4.99 -5.12 6.12
CA GLY A 32 -4.00 -5.47 5.11
C GLY A 32 -2.71 -6.00 5.73
N GLU A 33 -2.81 -7.11 6.45
CA GLU A 33 -1.66 -7.76 7.10
C GLU A 33 -1.82 -9.29 7.07
N SER A 34 -0.69 -9.98 7.15
CA SER A 34 -0.66 -11.44 7.30
C SER A 34 -0.95 -11.84 8.75
N ASP A 35 -1.42 -13.08 8.92
CA ASP A 35 -1.48 -13.75 10.22
C ASP A 35 -0.14 -14.40 10.64
N GLU A 36 0.92 -14.12 9.88
CA GLU A 36 2.29 -14.56 10.18
C GLU A 36 3.05 -13.54 11.03
N VAL A 37 3.82 -14.06 11.99
CA VAL A 37 4.72 -13.24 12.81
C VAL A 37 5.97 -12.89 12.00
N THR A 38 6.50 -11.67 12.20
CA THR A 38 7.83 -11.27 11.68
C THR A 38 8.88 -12.36 11.96
N PRO A 39 9.79 -12.70 11.02
CA PRO A 39 10.82 -13.72 11.20
C PRO A 39 11.61 -13.58 12.50
N ALA A 40 12.00 -14.71 13.09
CA ALA A 40 12.68 -14.74 14.39
C ALA A 40 13.99 -13.97 14.36
N GLU A 41 14.76 -14.07 13.29
CA GLU A 41 16.04 -13.41 13.09
C GLU A 41 15.91 -11.89 13.08
N VAL A 42 14.84 -11.38 12.47
CA VAL A 42 14.50 -9.94 12.45
C VAL A 42 14.16 -9.45 13.85
N ARG A 43 13.32 -10.22 14.58
CA ARG A 43 12.96 -9.91 15.97
C ARG A 43 14.16 -9.96 16.91
N GLN A 44 15.04 -10.94 16.71
CA GLN A 44 16.26 -11.12 17.49
C GLN A 44 17.22 -9.95 17.29
N ALA A 45 17.45 -9.50 16.05
CA ALA A 45 18.30 -8.34 15.75
C ALA A 45 17.84 -7.06 16.48
N ALA A 46 16.54 -6.83 16.55
CA ALA A 46 15.97 -5.70 17.30
C ALA A 46 16.13 -5.89 18.82
N ALA A 47 15.90 -7.09 19.34
CA ALA A 47 16.06 -7.40 20.77
C ALA A 47 17.52 -7.21 21.23
N GLU A 48 18.47 -7.69 20.44
CA GLU A 48 19.91 -7.49 20.70
C GLU A 48 20.32 -6.02 20.68
N SER A 49 19.76 -5.22 19.76
CA SER A 49 19.98 -3.78 19.73
C SER A 49 19.52 -3.12 21.03
N LEU A 50 18.33 -3.46 21.51
CA LEU A 50 17.82 -3.00 22.81
C LEU A 50 18.71 -3.45 23.98
N GLN A 51 19.18 -4.70 23.98
CA GLN A 51 20.08 -5.24 25.01
C GLN A 51 21.44 -4.53 25.02
N ARG A 52 21.96 -4.11 23.86
CA ARG A 52 23.17 -3.28 23.75
C ARG A 52 22.96 -1.83 24.15
N GLY A 53 21.74 -1.42 24.48
CA GLY A 53 21.42 -0.03 24.85
C GLY A 53 21.41 0.94 23.68
N GLU A 54 21.17 0.48 22.45
CA GLU A 54 21.04 1.33 21.25
C GLU A 54 19.68 2.05 21.25
N THR A 55 19.48 2.98 22.23
CA THR A 55 18.21 3.66 22.49
C THR A 55 18.30 5.18 22.32
N PHE A 56 19.35 5.67 21.72
CA PHE A 56 19.57 7.09 21.42
C PHE A 56 19.06 7.47 20.04
N TYR A 57 18.99 8.77 19.74
CA TYR A 57 18.67 9.26 18.40
C TYR A 57 19.68 8.75 17.38
N SER A 58 19.15 8.33 16.24
CA SER A 58 19.92 8.01 15.04
C SER A 58 20.03 9.24 14.14
N HIS A 59 20.73 9.11 13.03
CA HIS A 59 20.69 10.10 11.96
C HIS A 59 19.24 10.26 11.46
N ASN A 60 18.78 11.48 11.22
CA ASN A 60 17.40 11.77 10.82
C ASN A 60 16.99 11.04 9.52
N LEU A 61 17.90 10.91 8.55
CA LEU A 61 17.65 10.15 7.32
C LEU A 61 17.76 8.63 7.48
N GLY A 62 17.99 8.13 8.71
CA GLY A 62 18.25 6.73 9.02
C GLY A 62 19.72 6.38 9.08
N MET A 63 20.01 5.22 9.67
CA MET A 63 21.36 4.70 9.81
C MET A 63 22.04 4.56 8.44
N PRO A 64 23.31 4.99 8.29
CA PRO A 64 24.03 4.87 7.02
C PRO A 64 24.04 3.44 6.48
N GLU A 65 24.22 2.45 7.36
CA GLU A 65 24.24 1.02 7.00
C GLU A 65 22.90 0.57 6.43
N LEU A 66 21.77 1.05 7.00
CA LEU A 66 20.44 0.72 6.48
C LEU A 66 20.18 1.39 5.12
N ARG A 67 20.60 2.63 4.96
CA ARG A 67 20.46 3.35 3.67
C ARG A 67 21.27 2.65 2.57
N GLU A 68 22.48 2.19 2.84
CA GLU A 68 23.28 1.44 1.86
C GLU A 68 22.70 0.05 1.58
N ALA A 69 22.18 -0.64 2.60
CA ALA A 69 21.49 -1.91 2.41
C ALA A 69 20.23 -1.76 1.55
N LEU A 70 19.47 -0.67 1.74
CA LEU A 70 18.30 -0.33 0.91
C LEU A 70 18.71 0.01 -0.53
N ARG A 71 19.83 0.72 -0.73
CA ARG A 71 20.36 0.99 -2.06
C ARG A 71 20.71 -0.31 -2.79
N THR A 72 21.45 -1.20 -2.11
CA THR A 72 21.84 -2.52 -2.65
C THR A 72 20.60 -3.37 -2.97
N TYR A 73 19.62 -3.37 -2.08
CA TYR A 73 18.35 -4.08 -2.29
C TYR A 73 17.58 -3.54 -3.51
N THR A 74 17.47 -2.22 -3.63
CA THR A 74 16.83 -1.56 -4.78
C THR A 74 17.58 -1.86 -6.07
N ALA A 75 18.92 -1.80 -6.04
CA ALA A 75 19.77 -2.12 -7.20
C ALA A 75 19.55 -3.55 -7.71
N GLY A 76 19.32 -4.50 -6.82
CA GLY A 76 19.04 -5.90 -7.17
C GLY A 76 17.66 -6.14 -7.78
N LEU A 77 16.77 -5.16 -7.76
CA LEU A 77 15.39 -5.26 -8.26
C LEU A 77 15.13 -4.32 -9.45
N HIS A 78 15.57 -3.08 -9.35
CA HIS A 78 15.14 -1.96 -10.20
C HIS A 78 16.31 -1.14 -10.76
N GLY A 79 17.55 -1.61 -10.59
CA GLY A 79 18.75 -0.86 -10.96
C GLY A 79 19.23 0.07 -9.82
N ASP A 80 20.51 0.43 -9.87
CA ASP A 80 21.13 1.25 -8.83
C ASP A 80 20.54 2.67 -8.81
N PRO A 81 19.88 3.07 -7.72
CA PRO A 81 19.33 4.42 -7.62
C PRO A 81 20.41 5.51 -7.51
N GLY A 82 21.66 5.12 -7.25
CA GLY A 82 22.75 6.04 -6.93
C GLY A 82 22.81 6.40 -5.44
N PRO A 83 23.89 7.08 -5.03
CA PRO A 83 24.08 7.54 -3.66
C PRO A 83 23.10 8.67 -3.31
N ASP A 84 22.91 8.89 -2.00
CA ASP A 84 22.20 10.05 -1.44
C ASP A 84 20.77 10.29 -1.98
N ARG A 85 20.04 9.19 -2.24
CA ARG A 85 18.66 9.25 -2.69
C ARG A 85 17.66 8.54 -1.78
N ILE A 86 18.14 7.91 -0.69
CA ILE A 86 17.29 7.12 0.21
C ILE A 86 17.17 7.80 1.56
N ALA A 87 15.94 8.00 2.01
CA ALA A 87 15.60 8.46 3.35
C ALA A 87 14.71 7.43 4.06
N VAL A 88 15.13 6.98 5.24
CA VAL A 88 14.37 6.07 6.10
C VAL A 88 13.32 6.86 6.88
N THR A 89 12.13 6.30 6.99
CA THR A 89 10.98 6.93 7.67
C THR A 89 10.34 5.98 8.68
N SER A 90 9.63 6.55 9.65
CA SER A 90 8.86 5.79 10.65
C SER A 90 7.56 5.22 10.07
N SER A 91 7.60 4.68 8.89
CA SER A 91 6.62 3.89 8.12
C SER A 91 6.44 4.40 6.68
N GLY A 92 5.85 3.57 5.80
CA GLY A 92 5.40 4.03 4.50
C GLY A 92 4.31 5.12 4.57
N VAL A 93 3.46 5.12 5.62
CA VAL A 93 2.47 6.19 5.86
C VAL A 93 3.15 7.53 6.10
N THR A 94 4.20 7.54 6.94
CA THR A 94 4.99 8.74 7.21
C THR A 94 5.78 9.16 5.97
N ALA A 95 6.29 8.20 5.20
CA ALA A 95 6.95 8.46 3.92
C ALA A 95 6.03 9.22 2.95
N LEU A 96 4.80 8.74 2.77
CA LEU A 96 3.78 9.43 1.95
C LEU A 96 3.50 10.85 2.46
N MET A 97 3.27 11.02 3.76
CA MET A 97 3.01 12.35 4.34
C MET A 97 4.22 13.26 4.16
N THR A 98 5.45 12.77 4.35
CA THR A 98 6.67 13.54 4.12
C THR A 98 6.80 13.97 2.66
N ALA A 99 6.47 13.08 1.70
CA ALA A 99 6.44 13.43 0.28
C ALA A 99 5.38 14.51 -0.01
N MET A 100 4.18 14.40 0.57
CA MET A 100 3.15 15.43 0.42
C MET A 100 3.60 16.77 1.04
N GLN A 101 4.18 16.78 2.24
CA GLN A 101 4.69 17.99 2.88
C GLN A 101 5.85 18.64 2.10
N LEU A 102 6.63 17.84 1.37
CA LEU A 102 7.70 18.36 0.51
C LEU A 102 7.16 19.07 -0.73
N LEU A 103 6.05 18.61 -1.28
CA LEU A 103 5.61 18.98 -2.62
C LEU A 103 4.37 19.86 -2.68
N VAL A 104 3.50 19.81 -1.65
CA VAL A 104 2.11 20.29 -1.75
C VAL A 104 1.86 21.45 -0.78
N ASP A 105 1.43 22.57 -1.34
CA ASP A 105 0.88 23.71 -0.60
C ASP A 105 -0.66 23.70 -0.63
N ALA A 106 -1.28 24.50 0.24
CA ALA A 106 -2.73 24.65 0.24
C ALA A 106 -3.21 25.27 -1.07
N GLY A 107 -4.19 24.63 -1.70
CA GLY A 107 -4.75 25.04 -3.00
C GLY A 107 -4.14 24.33 -4.20
N ASP A 108 -3.01 23.64 -4.03
CA ASP A 108 -2.42 22.83 -5.10
C ASP A 108 -3.37 21.71 -5.56
N GLU A 109 -3.26 21.33 -6.82
CA GLU A 109 -4.00 20.20 -7.37
C GLU A 109 -3.19 18.90 -7.28
N VAL A 110 -3.81 17.87 -6.70
CA VAL A 110 -3.26 16.52 -6.62
C VAL A 110 -4.20 15.53 -7.30
N VAL A 111 -3.74 14.92 -8.39
CA VAL A 111 -4.46 13.87 -9.11
C VAL A 111 -4.18 12.53 -8.45
N VAL A 112 -5.23 11.78 -8.09
CA VAL A 112 -5.13 10.47 -7.41
C VAL A 112 -5.92 9.43 -8.19
N VAL A 113 -5.27 8.30 -8.50
CA VAL A 113 -5.96 7.14 -9.09
C VAL A 113 -6.73 6.37 -8.01
N VAL A 114 -8.00 6.13 -8.25
CA VAL A 114 -8.94 5.54 -7.28
C VAL A 114 -9.74 4.37 -7.90
N PRO A 115 -10.39 3.45 -7.13
CA PRO A 115 -10.37 3.37 -5.66
C PRO A 115 -8.99 3.06 -5.12
N VAL A 116 -8.68 3.59 -3.95
CA VAL A 116 -7.35 3.43 -3.34
C VAL A 116 -7.44 3.51 -1.82
N TRP A 117 -6.42 3.01 -1.16
CA TRP A 117 -6.27 3.14 0.29
C TRP A 117 -6.47 4.60 0.75
N PRO A 118 -7.39 4.84 1.73
CA PRO A 118 -7.89 6.19 2.01
C PRO A 118 -6.82 7.22 2.42
N ASN A 119 -5.65 6.78 2.84
CA ASN A 119 -4.57 7.71 3.19
C ASN A 119 -4.05 8.51 1.99
N LEU A 120 -4.11 7.95 0.78
CA LEU A 120 -3.60 8.64 -0.40
C LEU A 120 -4.41 9.93 -0.71
N PRO A 121 -5.74 9.90 -0.81
CA PRO A 121 -6.50 11.15 -0.99
C PRO A 121 -6.59 11.99 0.30
N ALA A 122 -6.49 11.38 1.49
CA ALA A 122 -6.63 12.11 2.75
C ALA A 122 -5.41 12.98 3.07
N GLN A 123 -4.18 12.50 2.81
CA GLN A 123 -2.97 13.24 3.16
C GLN A 123 -2.83 14.57 2.42
N PRO A 124 -2.97 14.68 1.08
CA PRO A 124 -2.98 15.97 0.43
C PRO A 124 -4.16 16.85 0.88
N ALA A 125 -5.34 16.29 1.10
CA ALA A 125 -6.49 17.03 1.63
C ALA A 125 -6.22 17.62 3.03
N ILE A 126 -5.50 16.91 3.91
CA ILE A 126 -5.05 17.42 5.23
C ILE A 126 -4.17 18.67 5.07
N LEU A 127 -3.36 18.74 4.02
CA LEU A 127 -2.52 19.89 3.70
C LEU A 127 -3.29 21.04 3.03
N GLY A 128 -4.53 20.79 2.61
CA GLY A 128 -5.39 21.79 1.98
C GLY A 128 -5.36 21.76 0.45
N ALA A 129 -4.85 20.69 -0.14
CA ALA A 129 -4.84 20.50 -1.58
C ALA A 129 -6.23 20.17 -2.14
N ASN A 130 -6.42 20.47 -3.42
CA ASN A 130 -7.57 20.05 -4.21
C ASN A 130 -7.29 18.64 -4.79
N VAL A 131 -8.01 17.63 -4.33
CA VAL A 131 -7.83 16.26 -4.77
C VAL A 131 -8.72 15.94 -5.95
N VAL A 132 -8.13 15.72 -7.13
CA VAL A 132 -8.80 15.27 -8.35
C VAL A 132 -8.74 13.76 -8.43
N ARG A 133 -9.88 13.11 -8.46
CA ARG A 133 -10.01 11.65 -8.46
C ARG A 133 -10.17 11.11 -9.87
N VAL A 134 -9.27 10.24 -10.29
CA VAL A 134 -9.35 9.55 -11.60
C VAL A 134 -9.63 8.07 -11.35
N PRO A 135 -10.86 7.59 -11.64
CA PRO A 135 -11.22 6.22 -11.33
C PRO A 135 -10.63 5.23 -12.31
N LEU A 136 -10.12 4.12 -11.75
CA LEU A 136 -10.07 2.84 -12.45
C LEU A 136 -11.52 2.39 -12.76
N ALA A 137 -11.69 1.53 -13.74
CA ALA A 137 -12.98 0.94 -14.06
C ALA A 137 -12.87 -0.59 -14.13
N PRO A 138 -13.87 -1.33 -13.62
CA PRO A 138 -13.90 -2.78 -13.78
C PRO A 138 -14.27 -3.14 -15.23
N ASP A 139 -13.56 -4.11 -15.79
CA ASP A 139 -13.98 -4.78 -17.03
C ASP A 139 -15.12 -5.77 -16.77
N ALA A 140 -15.59 -6.45 -17.82
CA ALA A 140 -16.69 -7.41 -17.72
C ALA A 140 -16.40 -8.60 -16.78
N ALA A 141 -15.11 -8.92 -16.57
CA ALA A 141 -14.67 -9.97 -15.65
C ALA A 141 -14.47 -9.46 -14.21
N GLY A 142 -14.62 -8.15 -13.96
CA GLY A 142 -14.39 -7.52 -12.67
C GLY A 142 -12.94 -7.11 -12.40
N ALA A 143 -12.03 -7.27 -13.37
CA ALA A 143 -10.68 -6.76 -13.25
C ALA A 143 -10.65 -5.25 -13.48
N TRP A 144 -10.03 -4.52 -12.57
CA TRP A 144 -9.95 -3.07 -12.62
C TRP A 144 -8.83 -2.61 -13.56
N ARG A 145 -9.14 -1.66 -14.42
CA ARG A 145 -8.25 -1.16 -15.47
C ARG A 145 -8.15 0.36 -15.42
N LEU A 146 -6.98 0.85 -15.82
CA LEU A 146 -6.74 2.28 -16.01
C LEU A 146 -7.22 2.71 -17.41
N ASP A 147 -8.01 3.77 -17.46
CA ASP A 147 -8.18 4.56 -18.67
C ASP A 147 -7.01 5.57 -18.71
N LEU A 148 -5.97 5.20 -19.48
CA LEU A 148 -4.75 6.00 -19.57
C LEU A 148 -5.02 7.37 -20.17
N ASP A 149 -5.85 7.46 -21.22
CA ASP A 149 -6.15 8.74 -21.89
C ASP A 149 -6.87 9.69 -20.93
N ARG A 150 -7.80 9.16 -20.15
CA ARG A 150 -8.49 9.93 -19.11
C ARG A 150 -7.51 10.43 -18.03
N LEU A 151 -6.57 9.60 -17.60
CA LEU A 151 -5.56 10.01 -16.62
C LEU A 151 -4.63 11.07 -17.20
N LEU A 152 -4.14 10.89 -18.42
CA LEU A 152 -3.29 11.88 -19.10
C LEU A 152 -4.01 13.23 -19.29
N ALA A 153 -5.31 13.19 -19.62
CA ALA A 153 -6.13 14.42 -19.76
C ALA A 153 -6.35 15.13 -18.40
N ALA A 154 -6.41 14.39 -17.29
CA ALA A 154 -6.57 14.95 -15.95
C ALA A 154 -5.28 15.58 -15.42
N VAL A 155 -4.10 15.14 -15.86
CA VAL A 155 -2.81 15.68 -15.45
C VAL A 155 -2.41 16.82 -16.36
N THR A 156 -2.52 18.04 -15.85
CA THR A 156 -2.25 19.29 -16.62
C THR A 156 -1.05 20.05 -16.03
N PRO A 157 -0.57 21.12 -16.65
CA PRO A 157 0.45 22.00 -16.05
C PRO A 157 0.04 22.62 -14.70
N ALA A 158 -1.25 22.62 -14.35
CA ALA A 158 -1.73 23.04 -13.04
C ALA A 158 -1.62 21.93 -11.98
N THR A 159 -1.46 20.68 -12.40
CA THR A 159 -1.35 19.53 -11.50
C THR A 159 0.02 19.50 -10.82
N ARG A 160 0.05 19.65 -9.50
CA ARG A 160 1.27 19.60 -8.71
C ARG A 160 1.82 18.18 -8.58
N VAL A 161 0.95 17.23 -8.24
CA VAL A 161 1.32 15.83 -7.99
C VAL A 161 0.35 14.88 -8.67
N LEU A 162 0.87 13.86 -9.35
CA LEU A 162 0.20 12.62 -9.67
C LEU A 162 0.55 11.57 -8.61
N LEU A 163 -0.44 11.12 -7.83
CA LEU A 163 -0.28 10.16 -6.75
C LEU A 163 -0.88 8.81 -7.15
N LEU A 164 -0.05 7.77 -7.17
CA LEU A 164 -0.36 6.43 -7.63
C LEU A 164 -0.04 5.40 -6.56
N ASN A 165 -0.84 4.32 -6.46
CA ASN A 165 -0.50 3.13 -5.70
C ASN A 165 -0.59 1.92 -6.62
N ALA A 166 0.55 1.30 -6.94
CA ALA A 166 0.63 0.14 -7.82
C ALA A 166 1.81 -0.77 -7.44
N PRO A 167 1.58 -2.07 -7.18
CA PRO A 167 0.28 -2.76 -7.14
C PRO A 167 -0.71 -2.15 -6.15
N ASN A 168 -1.99 -2.08 -6.54
CA ASN A 168 -3.01 -1.27 -5.89
C ASN A 168 -3.68 -1.99 -4.69
N ASN A 169 -3.92 -1.24 -3.66
CA ASN A 169 -4.84 -1.56 -2.58
C ASN A 169 -6.08 -0.67 -2.74
N PRO A 170 -7.26 -1.19 -3.14
CA PRO A 170 -7.73 -2.56 -2.89
C PRO A 170 -7.74 -3.51 -4.11
N THR A 171 -7.60 -3.02 -5.34
CA THR A 171 -8.00 -3.75 -6.55
C THR A 171 -6.99 -4.81 -7.01
N GLY A 172 -5.74 -4.72 -6.56
CA GLY A 172 -4.64 -5.54 -7.06
C GLY A 172 -4.16 -5.19 -8.47
N TRP A 173 -4.71 -4.11 -9.07
CA TRP A 173 -4.24 -3.57 -10.34
C TRP A 173 -2.77 -3.14 -10.26
N ALA A 174 -2.03 -3.32 -11.33
CA ALA A 174 -0.68 -2.84 -11.48
C ALA A 174 -0.49 -2.11 -12.81
N LEU A 175 0.41 -1.15 -12.83
CA LEU A 175 0.80 -0.44 -14.05
C LEU A 175 1.64 -1.34 -14.94
N THR A 176 1.36 -1.32 -16.23
CA THR A 176 2.25 -1.88 -17.23
C THR A 176 3.44 -0.95 -17.47
N ARG A 177 4.53 -1.51 -18.00
CA ARG A 177 5.71 -0.71 -18.39
C ARG A 177 5.36 0.39 -19.39
N ALA A 178 4.48 0.11 -20.34
CA ALA A 178 4.05 1.08 -21.35
C ALA A 178 3.27 2.25 -20.72
N GLU A 179 2.36 1.97 -19.78
CA GLU A 179 1.63 3.00 -19.03
C GLU A 179 2.58 3.85 -18.18
N GLN A 180 3.56 3.24 -17.50
CA GLN A 180 4.57 3.97 -16.73
C GLN A 180 5.38 4.91 -17.61
N GLN A 181 5.82 4.45 -18.79
CA GLN A 181 6.57 5.28 -19.77
C GLN A 181 5.73 6.46 -20.27
N ALA A 182 4.47 6.22 -20.60
CA ALA A 182 3.55 7.27 -21.05
C ALA A 182 3.32 8.33 -19.97
N LEU A 183 3.07 7.89 -18.72
CA LEU A 183 2.87 8.77 -17.56
C LEU A 183 4.11 9.60 -17.25
N LEU A 184 5.30 8.96 -17.22
CA LEU A 184 6.56 9.66 -16.95
C LEU A 184 6.85 10.71 -18.03
N ALA A 185 6.69 10.35 -19.29
CA ALA A 185 6.86 11.28 -20.40
C ALA A 185 5.87 12.45 -20.34
N HIS A 186 4.63 12.20 -19.96
CA HIS A 186 3.61 13.24 -19.80
C HIS A 186 3.95 14.17 -18.62
N CYS A 187 4.29 13.61 -17.46
CA CYS A 187 4.64 14.40 -16.27
C CYS A 187 5.91 15.25 -16.49
N ARG A 188 6.88 14.76 -17.28
CA ARG A 188 8.03 15.58 -17.72
C ARG A 188 7.59 16.81 -18.51
N ARG A 189 6.58 16.68 -19.41
CA ARG A 189 6.08 17.80 -20.21
C ARG A 189 5.25 18.81 -19.41
N THR A 190 4.45 18.33 -18.48
CA THR A 190 3.58 19.18 -17.65
C THR A 190 4.30 19.77 -16.44
N GLY A 191 5.48 19.23 -16.07
CA GLY A 191 6.20 19.61 -14.86
C GLY A 191 5.60 19.04 -13.58
N THR A 192 4.72 18.04 -13.67
CA THR A 192 4.04 17.38 -12.58
C THR A 192 4.97 16.40 -11.85
N TRP A 193 4.90 16.36 -10.52
CA TRP A 193 5.57 15.35 -9.71
C TRP A 193 4.81 14.02 -9.76
N ILE A 194 5.54 12.91 -9.82
CA ILE A 194 4.98 11.58 -9.59
C ILE A 194 5.35 11.16 -8.16
N VAL A 195 4.36 10.79 -7.36
CA VAL A 195 4.57 10.07 -6.10
C VAL A 195 3.99 8.67 -6.27
N ALA A 196 4.86 7.68 -6.37
CA ALA A 196 4.51 6.29 -6.59
C ALA A 196 4.58 5.51 -5.26
N ASP A 197 3.43 5.14 -4.71
CA ASP A 197 3.35 4.22 -3.58
C ASP A 197 3.48 2.78 -4.10
N GLU A 198 4.70 2.23 -4.00
CA GLU A 198 5.07 0.91 -4.48
C GLU A 198 5.29 -0.10 -3.33
N VAL A 199 4.59 0.06 -2.19
CA VAL A 199 4.75 -0.79 -0.99
C VAL A 199 4.43 -2.26 -1.21
N TYR A 200 3.78 -2.60 -2.32
CA TYR A 200 3.48 -3.97 -2.74
C TYR A 200 4.35 -4.47 -3.90
N ASP A 201 5.42 -3.77 -4.25
CA ASP A 201 6.31 -4.12 -5.38
C ASP A 201 6.73 -5.59 -5.41
N ARG A 202 7.10 -6.15 -4.24
CA ARG A 202 7.50 -7.55 -4.08
C ARG A 202 6.33 -8.52 -3.94
N VAL A 203 5.13 -8.03 -3.64
CA VAL A 203 3.90 -8.85 -3.60
C VAL A 203 3.31 -8.85 -5.01
N TRP A 204 4.07 -9.47 -5.91
CA TRP A 204 3.82 -9.52 -7.34
C TRP A 204 3.60 -10.94 -7.84
N PHE A 205 2.59 -11.13 -8.68
CA PHE A 205 2.20 -12.45 -9.21
C PHE A 205 2.48 -12.61 -10.71
N GLY A 206 2.96 -11.57 -11.37
CA GLY A 206 3.44 -11.63 -12.74
C GLY A 206 4.86 -12.18 -12.86
N ALA A 207 5.49 -11.92 -14.00
CA ALA A 207 6.88 -12.30 -14.25
C ALA A 207 7.86 -11.43 -13.45
N GLY A 208 9.02 -12.00 -13.11
CA GLY A 208 10.07 -11.31 -12.38
C GLY A 208 9.94 -11.40 -10.87
N ARG A 209 10.85 -10.70 -10.18
CA ARG A 209 10.98 -10.69 -8.72
C ARG A 209 10.17 -9.58 -8.05
N ALA A 210 9.78 -8.57 -8.82
CA ALA A 210 9.03 -7.39 -8.38
C ALA A 210 8.08 -6.93 -9.51
N ALA A 211 7.06 -6.16 -9.16
CA ALA A 211 6.22 -5.45 -10.10
C ALA A 211 7.04 -4.42 -10.89
N PRO A 212 6.60 -4.00 -12.09
CA PRO A 212 7.20 -2.86 -12.78
C PRO A 212 7.22 -1.64 -11.88
N SER A 213 8.39 -0.99 -11.76
CA SER A 213 8.59 0.23 -10.97
C SER A 213 8.89 1.41 -11.87
N PHE A 214 8.50 2.63 -11.43
CA PHE A 214 9.00 3.85 -12.07
C PHE A 214 10.52 3.99 -11.93
N SER A 215 11.13 3.39 -10.93
CA SER A 215 12.59 3.36 -10.74
C SER A 215 13.33 2.70 -11.90
N ASP A 216 12.68 1.77 -12.64
CA ASP A 216 13.29 1.08 -13.78
C ASP A 216 13.49 1.97 -15.02
N ILE A 217 12.77 3.10 -15.09
CA ILE A 217 12.68 3.93 -16.30
C ILE A 217 12.99 5.40 -16.04
N SER A 218 13.14 5.78 -14.78
CA SER A 218 13.43 7.16 -14.38
C SER A 218 14.93 7.42 -14.29
N THR A 219 15.28 8.69 -14.31
CA THR A 219 16.62 9.21 -14.02
C THR A 219 16.62 9.93 -12.67
N PRO A 220 17.79 10.20 -12.08
CA PRO A 220 17.89 10.99 -10.85
C PRO A 220 17.30 12.40 -10.91
N ASP A 221 17.15 12.96 -12.11
CA ASP A 221 16.63 14.31 -12.33
C ASP A 221 15.12 14.37 -12.52
N ASP A 222 14.45 13.21 -12.61
CA ASP A 222 13.01 13.15 -12.76
C ASP A 222 12.29 13.58 -11.46
N ARG A 223 11.18 14.28 -11.61
CA ARG A 223 10.28 14.65 -10.49
C ARG A 223 9.50 13.43 -9.99
N LEU A 224 10.24 12.46 -9.46
CA LEU A 224 9.72 11.18 -8.99
C LEU A 224 10.12 10.94 -7.53
N ILE A 225 9.15 10.62 -6.70
CA ILE A 225 9.35 10.05 -5.37
C ILE A 225 8.71 8.67 -5.34
N VAL A 226 9.47 7.64 -4.96
CA VAL A 226 8.92 6.30 -4.75
C VAL A 226 8.88 6.00 -3.25
N VAL A 227 7.73 5.49 -2.82
CA VAL A 227 7.44 5.16 -1.43
C VAL A 227 7.45 3.66 -1.26
N HIS A 228 8.22 3.19 -0.28
CA HIS A 228 8.32 1.79 0.09
C HIS A 228 8.07 1.56 1.59
N SER A 229 7.82 0.31 1.97
CA SER A 229 7.57 -0.07 3.35
C SER A 229 8.05 -1.48 3.65
N PHE A 230 8.58 -1.69 4.86
CA PHE A 230 8.84 -3.03 5.38
C PHE A 230 7.57 -3.80 5.78
N SER A 231 6.44 -3.12 5.83
CA SER A 231 5.18 -3.67 6.34
C SER A 231 4.69 -4.92 5.61
N LYS A 232 4.88 -5.00 4.27
CA LYS A 232 4.23 -6.03 3.45
C LYS A 232 5.17 -7.20 3.15
N SER A 233 6.23 -6.94 2.41
CA SER A 233 7.18 -7.95 1.96
C SER A 233 8.03 -8.56 3.10
N PHE A 234 8.08 -7.91 4.27
CA PHE A 234 8.86 -8.36 5.41
C PHE A 234 8.04 -8.68 6.67
N LEU A 235 6.69 -8.67 6.58
CA LEU A 235 5.78 -8.94 7.70
C LEU A 235 6.04 -8.01 8.91
N MET A 236 6.35 -6.74 8.66
CA MET A 236 6.75 -5.76 9.67
C MET A 236 5.69 -4.65 9.84
N THR A 237 4.39 -4.98 9.81
CA THR A 237 3.31 -3.97 9.89
C THR A 237 3.36 -3.16 11.19
N GLY A 238 3.58 -3.80 12.32
CA GLY A 238 3.68 -3.18 13.65
C GLY A 238 5.02 -2.50 13.93
N TRP A 239 6.05 -2.71 13.11
CA TRP A 239 7.40 -2.16 13.31
C TRP A 239 7.52 -0.69 12.92
N ARG A 240 6.63 -0.22 12.06
CA ARG A 240 6.61 1.16 11.58
C ARG A 240 7.94 1.59 10.96
N LEU A 241 8.36 0.90 9.88
CA LEU A 241 9.56 1.20 9.10
C LEU A 241 9.24 1.29 7.61
N GLY A 242 9.77 2.32 6.94
CA GLY A 242 9.63 2.53 5.50
C GLY A 242 10.77 3.39 4.98
N TRP A 243 10.75 3.69 3.69
CA TRP A 243 11.72 4.58 3.08
C TRP A 243 11.17 5.27 1.85
N LEU A 244 11.82 6.36 1.50
CA LEU A 244 11.64 7.12 0.27
C LEU A 244 12.85 6.90 -0.64
N LEU A 245 12.60 6.72 -1.92
CA LEU A 245 13.57 6.97 -2.98
C LEU A 245 13.26 8.33 -3.59
N LEU A 246 14.24 9.22 -3.57
CA LEU A 246 14.11 10.63 -3.92
C LEU A 246 14.85 10.96 -5.23
N PRO A 247 14.48 12.03 -5.93
CA PRO A 247 15.34 12.59 -6.97
C PRO A 247 16.60 13.21 -6.36
N ALA A 248 17.61 13.44 -7.19
CA ALA A 248 18.87 14.06 -6.75
C ALA A 248 18.62 15.44 -6.11
N GLY A 249 19.41 15.77 -5.08
CA GLY A 249 19.38 17.09 -4.44
C GLY A 249 18.23 17.32 -3.42
N HIS A 250 17.34 16.35 -3.19
CA HIS A 250 16.18 16.55 -2.31
C HIS A 250 16.35 15.97 -0.90
N LEU A 251 17.46 15.29 -0.64
CA LEU A 251 17.67 14.57 0.62
C LEU A 251 17.73 15.52 1.85
N ASP A 252 18.37 16.69 1.70
CA ASP A 252 18.45 17.69 2.78
C ASP A 252 17.06 18.22 3.19
N ALA A 253 16.21 18.53 2.21
CA ALA A 253 14.85 19.01 2.49
C ALA A 253 13.99 17.93 3.19
N VAL A 254 14.10 16.69 2.75
CA VAL A 254 13.43 15.56 3.40
C VAL A 254 13.97 15.32 4.81
N GLY A 255 15.29 15.46 5.00
CA GLY A 255 15.93 15.36 6.32
C GLY A 255 15.35 16.38 7.32
N LYS A 256 15.11 17.62 6.90
CA LYS A 256 14.45 18.65 7.72
C LYS A 256 13.02 18.26 8.09
N LEU A 257 12.24 17.73 7.13
CA LEU A 257 10.87 17.28 7.40
C LEU A 257 10.85 16.10 8.38
N ILE A 258 11.74 15.14 8.25
CA ILE A 258 11.84 14.02 9.18
C ILE A 258 12.21 14.51 10.57
N GLU A 259 13.18 15.45 10.67
CA GLU A 259 13.59 16.05 11.95
C GLU A 259 12.41 16.65 12.69
N PHE A 260 11.58 17.46 12.01
CA PHE A 260 10.45 18.13 12.65
C PHE A 260 9.21 17.26 12.84
N ASN A 261 9.09 16.12 12.11
CA ASN A 261 7.96 15.22 12.26
C ASN A 261 8.19 14.09 13.27
N SER A 262 9.41 13.52 13.33
CA SER A 262 9.69 12.32 14.11
C SER A 262 11.14 12.19 14.60
N SER A 263 12.02 13.14 14.29
CA SER A 263 13.46 13.15 14.48
C SER A 263 14.19 12.03 13.75
N CYS A 264 13.81 10.76 13.95
CA CYS A 264 14.36 9.59 13.23
C CYS A 264 13.50 8.36 13.49
N ALA A 265 13.72 7.31 12.70
CA ALA A 265 13.20 5.98 13.03
C ALA A 265 14.02 5.36 14.19
N PRO A 266 13.41 4.57 15.10
CA PRO A 266 14.11 3.94 16.22
C PRO A 266 15.24 3.01 15.76
N VAL A 267 16.40 3.06 16.43
CA VAL A 267 17.59 2.29 16.04
C VAL A 267 17.31 0.78 16.02
N PHE A 268 16.70 0.25 17.06
CA PHE A 268 16.38 -1.17 17.15
C PHE A 268 15.43 -1.65 16.03
N VAL A 269 14.53 -0.80 15.57
CA VAL A 269 13.65 -1.07 14.42
C VAL A 269 14.49 -1.11 13.13
N GLN A 270 15.43 -0.17 12.98
CA GLN A 270 16.34 -0.14 11.83
C GLN A 270 17.28 -1.33 11.78
N ARG A 271 17.78 -1.84 12.94
CA ARG A 271 18.53 -3.09 13.03
C ARG A 271 17.70 -4.29 12.56
N GLY A 272 16.42 -4.37 12.96
CA GLY A 272 15.49 -5.35 12.41
C GLY A 272 15.33 -5.22 10.90
N GLY A 273 15.22 -3.99 10.37
CA GLY A 273 15.17 -3.72 8.93
C GLY A 273 16.42 -4.20 8.18
N LEU A 274 17.60 -3.97 8.73
CA LEU A 274 18.87 -4.48 8.18
C LEU A 274 18.83 -6.01 8.05
N GLN A 275 18.43 -6.71 9.13
CA GLN A 275 18.33 -8.17 9.12
C GLN A 275 17.29 -8.65 8.10
N ALA A 276 16.15 -7.95 7.98
CA ALA A 276 15.12 -8.28 7.00
C ALA A 276 15.66 -8.18 5.56
N LEU A 277 16.44 -7.15 5.24
CA LEU A 277 17.07 -6.98 3.93
C LEU A 277 18.11 -8.08 3.68
N ALA A 278 18.94 -8.42 4.69
CA ALA A 278 19.96 -9.46 4.57
C ALA A 278 19.37 -10.83 4.21
N MET A 279 18.13 -11.12 4.64
CA MET A 279 17.44 -12.37 4.35
C MET A 279 16.38 -12.27 3.24
N ALA A 280 16.29 -11.14 2.56
CA ALA A 280 15.21 -10.85 1.60
C ALA A 280 15.08 -11.92 0.50
N ASP A 281 16.19 -12.41 -0.05
CA ASP A 281 16.20 -13.39 -1.14
C ASP A 281 15.76 -14.79 -0.67
N ALA A 282 16.00 -15.13 0.59
CA ALA A 282 15.56 -16.39 1.17
C ALA A 282 14.12 -16.33 1.69
N PHE A 283 13.68 -15.16 2.16
CA PHE A 283 12.40 -15.02 2.86
C PHE A 283 11.25 -14.59 1.95
N VAL A 284 11.45 -13.58 1.07
CA VAL A 284 10.36 -12.99 0.29
C VAL A 284 9.77 -13.95 -0.75
N PRO A 285 10.56 -14.71 -1.53
CA PRO A 285 9.96 -15.62 -2.52
C PRO A 285 9.04 -16.69 -1.91
N PRO A 286 9.38 -17.39 -0.81
CA PRO A 286 8.45 -18.29 -0.13
C PRO A 286 7.19 -17.59 0.40
N LEU A 287 7.31 -16.37 0.93
CA LEU A 287 6.15 -15.57 1.34
C LEU A 287 5.22 -15.29 0.16
N VAL A 288 5.76 -14.82 -0.96
CA VAL A 288 4.96 -14.53 -2.17
C VAL A 288 4.31 -15.80 -2.72
N ALA A 289 4.99 -16.95 -2.65
CA ALA A 289 4.40 -18.23 -3.05
C ALA A 289 3.19 -18.59 -2.16
N ARG A 290 3.26 -18.36 -0.85
CA ARG A 290 2.11 -18.57 0.07
C ARG A 290 0.97 -17.60 -0.22
N LEU A 291 1.28 -16.32 -0.45
CA LEU A 291 0.27 -15.33 -0.84
C LEU A 291 -0.41 -15.71 -2.16
N ARG A 292 0.37 -16.18 -3.13
CA ARG A 292 -0.16 -16.73 -4.40
C ARG A 292 -1.10 -17.90 -4.15
N ALA A 293 -0.74 -18.85 -3.28
CA ALA A 293 -1.61 -19.97 -2.92
C ALA A 293 -2.92 -19.49 -2.26
N GLY A 294 -2.86 -18.50 -1.39
CA GLY A 294 -4.06 -17.86 -0.79
C GLY A 294 -4.95 -17.21 -1.85
N ARG A 295 -4.36 -16.46 -2.78
CA ARG A 295 -5.06 -15.86 -3.92
C ARG A 295 -5.74 -16.91 -4.78
N ASP A 296 -4.98 -17.93 -5.17
CA ASP A 296 -5.42 -18.98 -6.11
C ASP A 296 -6.47 -19.93 -5.48
N ALA A 297 -6.54 -20.00 -4.14
CA ALA A 297 -7.63 -20.67 -3.43
C ALA A 297 -8.87 -19.77 -3.31
N LEU A 298 -8.70 -18.50 -2.93
CA LEU A 298 -9.82 -17.60 -2.63
C LEU A 298 -10.53 -17.07 -3.87
N CYS A 299 -9.79 -16.54 -4.86
CA CYS A 299 -10.41 -15.84 -5.99
C CYS A 299 -11.32 -16.74 -6.85
N PRO A 300 -10.91 -17.98 -7.21
CA PRO A 300 -11.81 -18.89 -7.92
C PRO A 300 -13.03 -19.29 -7.08
N ALA A 301 -12.86 -19.48 -5.76
CA ALA A 301 -13.96 -19.83 -4.88
C ALA A 301 -15.00 -18.69 -4.78
N LEU A 302 -14.56 -17.44 -4.76
CA LEU A 302 -15.44 -16.27 -4.82
C LEU A 302 -16.17 -16.19 -6.18
N ALA A 303 -15.43 -16.35 -7.29
CA ALA A 303 -15.99 -16.27 -8.63
C ALA A 303 -16.99 -17.40 -8.93
N ALA A 304 -16.93 -18.52 -8.21
CA ALA A 304 -17.88 -19.63 -8.33
C ALA A 304 -19.23 -19.35 -7.64
N LEU A 305 -19.31 -18.35 -6.77
CA LEU A 305 -20.57 -17.98 -6.10
C LEU A 305 -21.51 -17.26 -7.08
N PRO A 306 -22.80 -17.65 -7.17
CA PRO A 306 -23.76 -17.02 -8.08
C PRO A 306 -23.87 -15.51 -7.87
N GLY A 307 -23.73 -14.74 -8.94
CA GLY A 307 -23.85 -13.30 -8.93
C GLY A 307 -22.64 -12.54 -8.34
N VAL A 308 -21.61 -13.23 -7.89
CA VAL A 308 -20.38 -12.60 -7.40
C VAL A 308 -19.49 -12.24 -8.59
N GLN A 309 -19.04 -10.98 -8.61
CA GLN A 309 -18.06 -10.48 -9.58
C GLN A 309 -16.71 -10.36 -8.88
N SER A 310 -15.73 -11.15 -9.33
CA SER A 310 -14.38 -11.18 -8.75
C SER A 310 -13.35 -11.47 -9.82
N ALA A 311 -12.26 -10.71 -9.87
CA ALA A 311 -11.12 -10.98 -10.72
C ALA A 311 -9.90 -11.37 -9.88
N THR A 312 -8.97 -12.09 -10.52
CA THR A 312 -7.69 -12.43 -9.90
C THR A 312 -6.76 -11.23 -9.96
N PRO A 313 -6.22 -10.75 -8.83
CA PRO A 313 -5.33 -9.59 -8.79
C PRO A 313 -3.94 -9.91 -9.38
N ASP A 314 -3.31 -8.92 -10.01
CA ASP A 314 -1.95 -9.01 -10.53
C ASP A 314 -0.89 -8.92 -9.42
N GLY A 315 -1.19 -8.19 -8.33
CA GLY A 315 -0.32 -7.99 -7.18
C GLY A 315 -1.08 -7.62 -5.91
N GLY A 316 -0.33 -7.35 -4.84
CA GLY A 316 -0.91 -7.09 -3.52
C GLY A 316 -1.40 -8.35 -2.82
N MET A 317 -2.22 -8.17 -1.80
CA MET A 317 -2.68 -9.28 -0.96
C MET A 317 -4.21 -9.27 -0.77
N TYR A 318 -4.95 -8.77 -1.78
CA TYR A 318 -6.39 -8.52 -1.67
C TYR A 318 -7.16 -9.12 -2.82
N ALA A 319 -8.26 -9.82 -2.50
CA ALA A 319 -9.37 -10.03 -3.41
C ALA A 319 -10.31 -8.82 -3.29
N TRP A 320 -10.64 -8.24 -4.42
CA TRP A 320 -11.60 -7.14 -4.54
C TRP A 320 -12.77 -7.62 -5.38
N PHE A 321 -13.95 -7.65 -4.78
CA PHE A 321 -15.09 -8.31 -5.37
C PHE A 321 -16.41 -7.65 -4.99
N ARG A 322 -17.42 -7.86 -5.81
CA ARG A 322 -18.79 -7.40 -5.61
C ARG A 322 -19.73 -8.58 -5.43
N VAL A 323 -20.67 -8.42 -4.49
CA VAL A 323 -21.73 -9.41 -4.24
C VAL A 323 -23.11 -8.78 -4.43
N PRO A 324 -24.15 -9.57 -4.82
CA PRO A 324 -25.51 -9.07 -4.86
C PRO A 324 -25.97 -8.53 -3.49
N GLY A 325 -26.67 -7.41 -3.50
CA GLY A 325 -27.26 -6.82 -2.29
C GLY A 325 -26.30 -6.05 -1.36
N ALA A 326 -25.03 -5.85 -1.76
CA ALA A 326 -24.05 -5.05 -1.00
C ALA A 326 -24.01 -3.58 -1.46
N ASP A 327 -25.13 -2.98 -1.83
CA ASP A 327 -25.20 -1.59 -2.30
C ASP A 327 -24.81 -0.56 -1.23
N ASP A 328 -24.97 -0.88 0.06
CA ASP A 328 -24.32 -0.25 1.21
C ASP A 328 -23.25 -1.22 1.74
N SER A 329 -22.04 -1.11 1.23
CA SER A 329 -20.95 -2.02 1.57
C SER A 329 -20.54 -1.96 3.05
N LEU A 330 -20.75 -0.81 3.73
CA LEU A 330 -20.46 -0.66 5.15
C LEU A 330 -21.50 -1.41 6.00
N ALA A 331 -22.78 -1.21 5.73
CA ALA A 331 -23.85 -1.93 6.42
C ALA A 331 -23.73 -3.44 6.19
N PHE A 332 -23.46 -3.85 4.95
CA PHE A 332 -23.28 -5.26 4.61
C PHE A 332 -22.06 -5.88 5.31
N ALA A 333 -20.91 -5.20 5.36
CA ALA A 333 -19.73 -5.69 6.07
C ALA A 333 -19.96 -5.82 7.58
N LYS A 334 -20.72 -4.90 8.20
CA LYS A 334 -21.13 -5.01 9.62
C LYS A 334 -22.08 -6.17 9.85
N HIS A 335 -23.05 -6.40 8.96
CA HIS A 335 -23.93 -7.57 9.00
C HIS A 335 -23.15 -8.90 8.91
N LEU A 336 -22.16 -8.98 7.99
CA LEU A 336 -21.27 -10.15 7.91
C LEU A 336 -20.55 -10.44 9.21
N VAL A 337 -20.07 -9.41 9.91
CA VAL A 337 -19.43 -9.56 11.24
C VAL A 337 -20.44 -10.03 12.28
N ALA A 338 -21.61 -9.37 12.35
CA ALA A 338 -22.59 -9.60 13.41
C ALA A 338 -23.19 -11.01 13.34
N ASP A 339 -23.67 -11.42 12.17
CA ASP A 339 -24.54 -12.58 12.01
C ASP A 339 -23.82 -13.79 11.41
N HIS A 340 -22.69 -13.56 10.72
CA HIS A 340 -21.94 -14.64 10.05
C HIS A 340 -20.49 -14.80 10.56
N GLY A 341 -20.02 -13.92 11.44
CA GLY A 341 -18.65 -13.97 11.97
C GLY A 341 -17.58 -13.81 10.89
N LEU A 342 -17.86 -13.04 9.81
CA LEU A 342 -16.94 -12.80 8.71
C LEU A 342 -16.58 -11.33 8.63
N GLY A 343 -15.31 -11.02 8.82
CA GLY A 343 -14.78 -9.65 8.83
C GLY A 343 -14.08 -9.27 7.54
N LEU A 344 -14.70 -8.40 6.74
CA LEU A 344 -14.19 -7.87 5.48
C LEU A 344 -14.11 -6.34 5.53
N ALA A 345 -13.28 -5.74 4.69
CA ALA A 345 -13.27 -4.29 4.56
C ALA A 345 -14.36 -3.85 3.54
N PRO A 346 -15.20 -2.86 3.89
CA PRO A 346 -16.23 -2.34 2.98
C PRO A 346 -15.59 -1.52 1.86
N GLY A 347 -16.14 -1.59 0.68
CA GLY A 347 -15.63 -0.88 -0.49
C GLY A 347 -15.71 0.64 -0.36
N ALA A 348 -16.74 1.15 0.31
CA ALA A 348 -16.87 2.56 0.65
C ALA A 348 -15.69 3.13 1.46
N ALA A 349 -14.85 2.28 2.06
CA ALA A 349 -13.62 2.71 2.73
C ALA A 349 -12.54 3.19 1.77
N PHE A 350 -12.60 2.79 0.50
CA PHE A 350 -11.61 3.11 -0.53
C PHE A 350 -12.07 4.25 -1.46
N GLY A 351 -13.16 4.88 -1.12
CA GLY A 351 -13.78 5.97 -1.84
C GLY A 351 -15.16 5.61 -2.39
N PRO A 352 -15.90 6.60 -2.90
CA PRO A 352 -17.23 6.37 -3.49
C PRO A 352 -17.19 5.41 -4.68
N GLU A 353 -16.07 5.33 -5.40
CA GLU A 353 -15.87 4.41 -6.53
C GLU A 353 -15.83 2.94 -6.10
N GLY A 354 -15.53 2.70 -4.81
CA GLY A 354 -15.54 1.37 -4.22
C GLY A 354 -16.89 0.94 -3.64
N GLU A 355 -17.93 1.77 -3.68
CA GLU A 355 -19.23 1.41 -3.12
C GLU A 355 -19.81 0.18 -3.84
N GLY A 356 -20.45 -0.71 -3.05
CA GLY A 356 -20.94 -1.99 -3.53
C GLY A 356 -19.89 -3.10 -3.69
N TRP A 357 -18.62 -2.80 -3.42
CA TRP A 357 -17.51 -3.77 -3.42
C TRP A 357 -17.07 -4.12 -2.00
N LEU A 358 -16.31 -5.20 -1.87
CA LEU A 358 -15.69 -5.66 -0.63
C LEU A 358 -14.22 -5.99 -0.88
N ARG A 359 -13.37 -5.78 0.14
CA ARG A 359 -11.97 -6.20 0.11
C ARG A 359 -11.72 -7.30 1.12
N TRP A 360 -11.12 -8.38 0.65
CA TRP A 360 -10.68 -9.51 1.45
C TRP A 360 -9.15 -9.64 1.42
N CYS A 361 -8.49 -9.56 2.56
CA CYS A 361 -7.07 -9.84 2.65
C CYS A 361 -6.85 -11.36 2.66
N PHE A 362 -6.16 -11.89 1.64
CA PHE A 362 -5.87 -13.32 1.53
C PHE A 362 -4.50 -13.72 2.11
N ALA A 363 -3.84 -12.83 2.84
CA ALA A 363 -2.54 -13.08 3.45
C ALA A 363 -2.66 -13.96 4.70
N SER A 364 -3.16 -15.17 4.54
CA SER A 364 -3.25 -16.19 5.57
C SER A 364 -2.33 -17.36 5.28
N ARG A 365 -1.74 -17.94 6.33
CA ARG A 365 -0.96 -19.19 6.23
C ARG A 365 -1.82 -20.39 5.94
N ASP A 366 -3.09 -20.31 6.31
CA ASP A 366 -4.05 -21.41 6.18
C ASP A 366 -5.11 -21.06 5.13
N THR A 367 -5.01 -21.69 3.97
CA THR A 367 -6.00 -21.54 2.89
C THR A 367 -7.37 -22.10 3.28
N ALA A 368 -7.44 -23.11 4.19
CA ALA A 368 -8.71 -23.63 4.68
C ALA A 368 -9.48 -22.55 5.45
N ARG A 369 -8.78 -21.65 6.17
CA ARG A 369 -9.40 -20.51 6.83
C ARG A 369 -10.06 -19.54 5.83
N LEU A 370 -9.45 -19.33 4.66
CA LEU A 370 -10.02 -18.51 3.58
C LEU A 370 -11.30 -19.16 3.03
N LEU A 371 -11.27 -20.48 2.75
CA LEU A 371 -12.42 -21.21 2.23
C LEU A 371 -13.57 -21.29 3.24
N ALA A 372 -13.26 -21.51 4.53
CA ALA A 372 -14.28 -21.42 5.59
C ALA A 372 -14.96 -20.04 5.64
N GLY A 373 -14.23 -18.97 5.30
CA GLY A 373 -14.81 -17.65 5.12
C GLY A 373 -15.74 -17.55 3.90
N VAL A 374 -15.40 -18.22 2.79
CA VAL A 374 -16.27 -18.30 1.60
C VAL A 374 -17.57 -19.01 1.94
N ASP A 375 -17.53 -20.12 2.72
CA ASP A 375 -18.73 -20.81 3.20
C ASP A 375 -19.62 -19.90 4.06
N ARG A 376 -19.02 -19.00 4.87
CA ARG A 376 -19.78 -18.01 5.64
C ARG A 376 -20.41 -16.95 4.74
N LEU A 377 -19.69 -16.49 3.72
CA LEU A 377 -20.22 -15.54 2.74
C LEU A 377 -21.38 -16.17 1.95
N GLN A 378 -21.24 -17.42 1.50
CA GLN A 378 -22.29 -18.15 0.80
C GLN A 378 -23.57 -18.22 1.64
N ARG A 379 -23.47 -18.57 2.93
CA ARG A 379 -24.62 -18.57 3.84
C ARG A 379 -25.25 -17.18 4.01
N ALA A 380 -24.43 -16.12 4.07
CA ALA A 380 -24.93 -14.75 4.16
C ALA A 380 -25.71 -14.33 2.91
N LEU A 381 -25.30 -14.79 1.74
CA LEU A 381 -25.99 -14.55 0.47
C LEU A 381 -27.22 -15.45 0.28
N ARG A 382 -27.48 -16.39 1.19
CA ARG A 382 -28.57 -17.39 1.10
C ARG A 382 -28.53 -18.22 -0.20
N LEU A 383 -27.34 -18.57 -0.65
CA LEU A 383 -27.07 -19.36 -1.86
C LEU A 383 -26.92 -20.86 -1.55
#